data_4a0b858f43f757ddd51832fd201d9fd8
#
_entry.id   4a0b858f43f757ddd51832fd201d9fd8
#
_cell.length_a   1.000
_cell.length_b   1.000
_cell.length_c   1.000
_cell.angle_alpha   90.00
_cell.angle_beta   90.00
_cell.angle_gamma   90.00
#
_symmetry.space_group_name_H-M   'P 1'
#
loop_
_entity.id
_entity.type
_entity.pdbx_description
1 polymer ?
#
loop_
_entity_poly.entity_id
_entity_poly.type
_entity_poly.pdbx_seq_one_letter_code
_entity_poly.pdbx_strand_id
1 'polypeptide(L)'
;MDAARDLGTPGSPGAPLATEAVLAVLRTSSWLLAELQPVFTAQGISATRFDALEVIARCGTGVRPAELRDRLHLPAQTVTGVLDQLEAGGLVRRSRHPADRRSILVSATDAGRAVLDRICPPLIEIEEDCLAALSPAEQQQLAGLLGRVQDRIARRRAARNGS
;
A
#
# COMPACT_ATOMS: atom_id res chain seq x y z
N MET A 1 -37.27 -14.94 14.19
CA MET A 1 -36.56 -15.39 15.41
C MET A 1 -35.09 -15.10 15.18
N ASP A 2 -34.69 -14.02 15.77
CA ASP A 2 -33.54 -13.19 15.48
C ASP A 2 -32.28 -13.82 16.08
N ALA A 3 -31.34 -14.26 15.24
CA ALA A 3 -30.02 -14.64 15.66
C ALA A 3 -29.07 -13.45 15.43
N ALA A 4 -29.24 -12.40 16.27
CA ALA A 4 -28.20 -11.42 16.44
C ALA A 4 -26.95 -12.15 16.95
N ARG A 5 -26.00 -12.40 16.03
CA ARG A 5 -24.66 -12.87 16.38
C ARG A 5 -24.04 -11.83 17.32
N ASP A 6 -23.93 -12.22 18.56
CA ASP A 6 -23.12 -11.52 19.55
C ASP A 6 -21.70 -11.40 19.00
N LEU A 7 -21.39 -10.23 18.44
CA LEU A 7 -20.05 -9.88 18.03
C LEU A 7 -19.28 -9.51 19.29
N GLY A 8 -18.78 -10.55 19.97
CA GLY A 8 -18.01 -10.40 21.20
C GLY A 8 -16.98 -9.27 21.07
N THR A 9 -16.93 -8.43 22.09
CA THR A 9 -15.90 -7.40 22.25
C THR A 9 -14.50 -8.01 22.07
N PRO A 10 -13.56 -7.32 21.41
CA PRO A 10 -12.20 -7.81 21.20
C PRO A 10 -11.54 -8.17 22.54
N GLY A 11 -11.11 -9.42 22.67
CA GLY A 11 -10.59 -9.98 23.92
C GLY A 11 -11.63 -10.75 24.75
N SER A 12 -12.87 -10.91 24.30
CA SER A 12 -13.84 -11.80 24.94
C SER A 12 -13.45 -13.26 24.70
N PRO A 13 -13.45 -14.12 25.73
CA PRO A 13 -13.25 -15.55 25.56
C PRO A 13 -14.39 -16.11 24.69
N GLY A 14 -14.05 -16.49 23.43
CA GLY A 14 -14.99 -17.09 22.48
C GLY A 14 -15.11 -16.39 21.13
N ALA A 15 -14.41 -15.29 20.86
CA ALA A 15 -14.38 -14.71 19.52
C ALA A 15 -13.66 -15.69 18.54
N PRO A 16 -14.18 -15.89 17.29
CA PRO A 16 -13.46 -16.70 16.31
C PRO A 16 -12.05 -16.17 16.08
N LEU A 17 -11.03 -17.03 16.08
CA LEU A 17 -9.61 -16.65 15.83
C LEU A 17 -9.43 -15.75 14.61
N ALA A 18 -10.22 -16.00 13.55
CA ALA A 18 -10.21 -15.15 12.37
C ALA A 18 -10.62 -13.70 12.65
N THR A 19 -11.59 -13.50 13.54
CA THR A 19 -12.03 -12.14 13.95
C THR A 19 -10.94 -11.45 14.73
N GLU A 20 -10.30 -12.13 15.68
CA GLU A 20 -9.18 -11.56 16.47
C GLU A 20 -8.02 -11.17 15.55
N ALA A 21 -7.63 -12.05 14.61
CA ALA A 21 -6.56 -11.76 13.65
C ALA A 21 -6.90 -10.55 12.77
N VAL A 22 -8.12 -10.45 12.25
CA VAL A 22 -8.55 -9.30 11.44
C VAL A 22 -8.51 -8.01 12.25
N LEU A 23 -9.02 -8.03 13.48
CA LEU A 23 -9.00 -6.85 14.35
C LEU A 23 -7.57 -6.43 14.73
N ALA A 24 -6.69 -7.40 14.98
CA ALA A 24 -5.27 -7.12 15.23
C ALA A 24 -4.63 -6.40 14.02
N VAL A 25 -4.83 -6.92 12.81
CA VAL A 25 -4.33 -6.29 11.57
C VAL A 25 -4.88 -4.87 11.42
N LEU A 26 -6.19 -4.67 11.58
CA LEU A 26 -6.82 -3.34 11.41
C LEU A 26 -6.31 -2.32 12.42
N ARG A 27 -6.16 -2.70 13.70
CA ARG A 27 -5.64 -1.82 14.74
C ARG A 27 -4.17 -1.49 14.50
N THR A 28 -3.34 -2.51 14.25
CA THR A 28 -1.91 -2.32 14.00
C THR A 28 -1.69 -1.44 12.78
N SER A 29 -2.42 -1.66 11.68
CA SER A 29 -2.31 -0.80 10.48
C SER A 29 -2.71 0.64 10.77
N SER A 30 -3.75 0.88 11.59
CA SER A 30 -4.16 2.23 11.99
C SER A 30 -3.08 2.94 12.81
N TRP A 31 -2.46 2.24 13.75
CA TRP A 31 -1.39 2.82 14.57
C TRP A 31 -0.13 3.09 13.75
N LEU A 32 0.32 2.13 12.93
CA LEU A 32 1.47 2.33 12.05
C LEU A 32 1.27 3.52 11.10
N LEU A 33 0.08 3.65 10.50
CA LEU A 33 -0.22 4.80 9.65
C LEU A 33 -0.17 6.13 10.42
N ALA A 34 -0.59 6.15 11.69
CA ALA A 34 -0.51 7.34 12.53
C ALA A 34 0.94 7.73 12.84
N GLU A 35 1.82 6.75 13.13
CA GLU A 35 3.26 7.00 13.35
C GLU A 35 3.97 7.49 12.08
N LEU A 36 3.61 6.96 10.91
CA LEU A 36 4.23 7.33 9.64
C LEU A 36 3.69 8.64 9.04
N GLN A 37 2.47 9.05 9.42
CA GLN A 37 1.79 10.23 8.86
C GLN A 37 2.60 11.54 8.94
N PRO A 38 3.33 11.86 10.03
CA PRO A 38 4.14 13.07 10.11
C PRO A 38 5.22 13.14 9.02
N VAL A 39 5.85 12.01 8.68
CA VAL A 39 6.88 11.93 7.63
C VAL A 39 6.28 12.28 6.27
N PHE A 40 5.13 11.74 5.94
CA PHE A 40 4.44 12.04 4.69
C PHE A 40 3.99 13.51 4.64
N THR A 41 3.43 14.01 5.73
CA THR A 41 2.93 15.38 5.84
C THR A 41 4.05 16.40 5.65
N ALA A 42 5.23 16.15 6.22
CA ALA A 42 6.40 17.02 6.08
C ALA A 42 6.85 17.21 4.62
N GLN A 43 6.56 16.25 3.75
CA GLN A 43 6.87 16.31 2.32
C GLN A 43 5.64 16.61 1.43
N GLY A 44 4.48 16.92 2.03
CA GLY A 44 3.25 17.25 1.30
C GLY A 44 2.69 16.10 0.46
N ILE A 45 3.00 14.85 0.81
CA ILE A 45 2.56 13.65 0.10
C ILE A 45 1.67 12.79 1.01
N SER A 46 0.72 12.04 0.47
CA SER A 46 -0.02 11.02 1.22
C SER A 46 0.68 9.66 1.12
N ALA A 47 0.43 8.75 2.07
CA ALA A 47 0.94 7.38 2.03
C ALA A 47 0.66 6.70 0.69
N THR A 48 -0.57 6.79 0.16
CA THR A 48 -0.94 6.19 -1.13
C THR A 48 -0.14 6.77 -2.31
N ARG A 49 0.15 8.08 -2.28
CA ARG A 49 0.99 8.71 -3.32
C ARG A 49 2.45 8.32 -3.17
N PHE A 50 2.93 8.16 -1.93
CA PHE A 50 4.26 7.64 -1.65
C PHE A 50 4.41 6.22 -2.19
N ASP A 51 3.50 5.30 -1.85
CA ASP A 51 3.52 3.91 -2.33
C ASP A 51 3.55 3.84 -3.87
N ALA A 52 2.71 4.66 -4.53
CA ALA A 52 2.69 4.71 -5.98
C ALA A 52 4.01 5.23 -6.56
N LEU A 53 4.58 6.29 -5.99
CA LEU A 53 5.85 6.87 -6.43
C LEU A 53 7.01 5.90 -6.22
N GLU A 54 7.03 5.18 -5.10
CA GLU A 54 8.04 4.16 -4.81
C GLU A 54 8.01 3.03 -5.83
N VAL A 55 6.82 2.47 -6.11
CA VAL A 55 6.67 1.42 -7.12
C VAL A 55 7.11 1.91 -8.50
N ILE A 56 6.74 3.13 -8.90
CA ILE A 56 7.12 3.73 -10.17
C ILE A 56 8.65 3.93 -10.24
N ALA A 57 9.28 4.41 -9.18
CA ALA A 57 10.72 4.65 -9.15
C ALA A 57 11.53 3.35 -9.24
N ARG A 58 11.09 2.29 -8.56
CA ARG A 58 11.71 0.96 -8.63
C ARG A 58 11.63 0.31 -10.02
N CYS A 59 10.63 0.67 -10.83
CA CYS A 59 10.46 0.12 -12.18
C CYS A 59 11.38 0.73 -13.24
N GLY A 60 12.31 1.63 -12.90
CA GLY A 60 13.36 2.20 -13.77
C GLY A 60 12.93 2.63 -15.18
N THR A 61 12.44 1.70 -15.98
CA THR A 61 11.98 1.90 -17.37
C THR A 61 10.56 2.47 -17.48
N GLY A 62 9.88 2.67 -16.32
CA GLY A 62 8.47 3.07 -16.24
C GLY A 62 7.52 1.89 -16.05
N VAL A 63 6.32 2.18 -15.59
CA VAL A 63 5.26 1.22 -15.29
C VAL A 63 3.95 1.63 -15.95
N ARG A 64 3.17 0.66 -16.40
CA ARG A 64 1.83 0.93 -16.93
C ARG A 64 0.84 1.17 -15.77
N PRO A 65 -0.15 2.08 -15.92
CA PRO A 65 -1.16 2.29 -14.88
C PRO A 65 -1.89 1.01 -14.44
N ALA A 66 -2.09 0.06 -15.37
CA ALA A 66 -2.69 -1.23 -15.05
C ALA A 66 -1.79 -2.08 -14.14
N GLU A 67 -0.48 -2.10 -14.39
CA GLU A 67 0.49 -2.80 -13.54
C GLU A 67 0.59 -2.16 -12.14
N LEU A 68 0.56 -0.83 -12.08
CA LEU A 68 0.53 -0.10 -10.81
C LEU A 68 -0.72 -0.44 -10.00
N ARG A 69 -1.89 -0.47 -10.65
CA ARG A 69 -3.16 -0.90 -10.04
C ARG A 69 -3.05 -2.29 -9.42
N ASP A 70 -2.48 -3.24 -10.17
CA ASP A 70 -2.39 -4.63 -9.75
C ASP A 70 -1.40 -4.79 -8.59
N ARG A 71 -0.28 -4.04 -8.58
CA ARG A 71 0.72 -4.05 -7.50
C ARG A 71 0.22 -3.41 -6.22
N LEU A 72 -0.52 -2.30 -6.33
CA LEU A 72 -1.04 -1.57 -5.17
C LEU A 72 -2.43 -2.06 -4.72
N HIS A 73 -3.04 -2.99 -5.47
CA HIS A 73 -4.40 -3.47 -5.23
C HIS A 73 -5.45 -2.36 -5.10
N LEU A 74 -5.25 -1.25 -5.83
CA LEU A 74 -6.13 -0.08 -5.81
C LEU A 74 -7.15 -0.14 -6.96
N PRO A 75 -8.34 0.48 -6.80
CA PRO A 75 -9.28 0.70 -7.90
C PRO A 75 -8.65 1.55 -9.02
N ALA A 76 -9.03 1.30 -10.27
CA ALA A 76 -8.48 2.03 -11.44
C ALA A 76 -8.67 3.56 -11.30
N GLN A 77 -9.83 4.01 -10.82
CA GLN A 77 -10.12 5.42 -10.60
C GLN A 77 -9.19 6.05 -9.56
N THR A 78 -8.87 5.33 -8.49
CA THR A 78 -7.92 5.78 -7.46
C THR A 78 -6.51 5.92 -8.05
N VAL A 79 -6.05 4.94 -8.85
CA VAL A 79 -4.75 5.00 -9.53
C VAL A 79 -4.67 6.20 -10.46
N THR A 80 -5.73 6.46 -11.24
CA THR A 80 -5.80 7.64 -12.12
C THR A 80 -5.63 8.93 -11.33
N GLY A 81 -6.41 9.13 -10.26
CA GLY A 81 -6.32 10.32 -9.42
C GLY A 81 -4.95 10.48 -8.73
N VAL A 82 -4.36 9.38 -8.27
CA VAL A 82 -3.00 9.39 -7.69
C VAL A 82 -1.96 9.81 -8.72
N LEU A 83 -2.02 9.25 -9.94
CA LEU A 83 -1.09 9.59 -11.01
C LEU A 83 -1.24 11.04 -11.48
N ASP A 84 -2.47 11.55 -11.56
CA ASP A 84 -2.74 12.94 -11.93
C ASP A 84 -2.15 13.91 -10.90
N GLN A 85 -2.27 13.60 -9.60
CA GLN A 85 -1.69 14.41 -8.53
C GLN A 85 -0.16 14.35 -8.51
N LEU A 86 0.44 13.17 -8.73
CA LEU A 86 1.90 13.02 -8.81
C LEU A 86 2.47 13.75 -10.03
N GLU A 87 1.78 13.71 -11.17
CA GLU A 87 2.20 14.41 -12.39
C GLU A 87 2.04 15.93 -12.24
N ALA A 88 0.93 16.40 -11.67
CA ALA A 88 0.73 17.83 -11.36
C ALA A 88 1.78 18.36 -10.37
N GLY A 89 2.25 17.53 -9.44
CA GLY A 89 3.36 17.82 -8.54
C GLY A 89 4.75 17.69 -9.19
N GLY A 90 4.85 17.29 -10.47
CA GLY A 90 6.12 17.10 -11.17
C GLY A 90 6.93 15.90 -10.69
N LEU A 91 6.34 14.99 -9.88
CA LEU A 91 7.04 13.85 -9.30
C LEU A 91 7.12 12.65 -10.25
N VAL A 92 6.18 12.56 -11.18
CA VAL A 92 6.18 11.57 -12.26
C VAL A 92 5.94 12.25 -13.61
N ARG A 93 6.23 11.54 -14.67
CA ARG A 93 5.90 11.94 -16.05
C ARG A 93 5.26 10.78 -16.79
N ARG A 94 4.30 11.08 -17.67
CA ARG A 94 3.71 10.13 -18.60
C ARG A 94 4.41 10.22 -19.95
N SER A 95 4.68 9.07 -20.56
CA SER A 95 5.25 8.96 -21.92
C SER A 95 4.56 7.84 -22.68
N ARG A 96 4.65 7.86 -24.01
CA ARG A 96 4.18 6.74 -24.83
C ARG A 96 5.14 5.56 -24.70
N HIS A 97 4.59 4.35 -24.64
CA HIS A 97 5.42 3.14 -24.65
C HIS A 97 6.16 3.01 -26.00
N PRO A 98 7.49 2.75 -26.01
CA PRO A 98 8.29 2.73 -27.26
C PRO A 98 7.79 1.71 -28.28
N ALA A 99 7.35 0.53 -27.83
CA ALA A 99 6.89 -0.56 -28.70
C ALA A 99 5.36 -0.61 -28.88
N ASP A 100 4.57 0.13 -28.10
CA ASP A 100 3.11 0.16 -28.17
C ASP A 100 2.58 1.59 -27.98
N ARG A 101 2.35 2.29 -29.09
CA ARG A 101 1.88 3.69 -29.10
C ARG A 101 0.52 3.91 -28.42
N ARG A 102 -0.25 2.85 -28.16
CA ARG A 102 -1.55 2.92 -27.46
C ARG A 102 -1.37 2.83 -25.93
N SER A 103 -0.21 2.42 -25.47
CA SER A 103 0.12 2.25 -24.06
C SER A 103 0.89 3.46 -23.53
N ILE A 104 0.58 3.83 -22.28
CA ILE A 104 1.25 4.89 -21.54
C ILE A 104 2.15 4.25 -20.49
N LEU A 105 3.37 4.78 -20.36
CA LEU A 105 4.29 4.51 -19.26
C LEU A 105 4.36 5.70 -18.34
N VAL A 106 4.44 5.43 -17.06
CA VAL A 106 4.66 6.42 -16.00
C VAL A 106 6.04 6.18 -15.41
N SER A 107 6.87 7.21 -15.35
CA SER A 107 8.23 7.14 -14.80
C SER A 107 8.42 8.22 -13.74
N ALA A 108 9.20 7.93 -12.71
CA ALA A 108 9.58 8.92 -11.71
C ALA A 108 10.54 9.96 -12.33
N THR A 109 10.34 11.21 -11.97
CA THR A 109 11.26 12.31 -12.31
C THR A 109 12.40 12.36 -11.28
N ASP A 110 13.41 13.19 -11.50
CA ASP A 110 14.46 13.42 -10.51
C ASP A 110 13.89 14.10 -9.26
N ALA A 111 12.89 14.97 -9.41
CA ALA A 111 12.16 15.55 -8.29
C ALA A 111 11.41 14.47 -7.48
N GLY A 112 10.77 13.51 -8.16
CA GLY A 112 10.13 12.38 -7.48
C GLY A 112 11.11 11.52 -6.71
N ARG A 113 12.27 11.20 -7.30
CA ARG A 113 13.35 10.46 -6.61
C ARG A 113 13.86 11.22 -5.40
N ALA A 114 14.11 12.53 -5.53
CA ALA A 114 14.55 13.36 -4.43
C ALA A 114 13.53 13.45 -3.27
N VAL A 115 12.22 13.30 -3.55
CA VAL A 115 11.20 13.17 -2.51
C VAL A 115 11.34 11.84 -1.78
N LEU A 116 11.53 10.73 -2.50
CA LEU A 116 11.76 9.42 -1.90
C LEU A 116 13.02 9.41 -1.03
N ASP A 117 14.12 10.00 -1.51
CA ASP A 117 15.40 10.09 -0.77
C ASP A 117 15.25 10.83 0.56
N ARG A 118 14.30 11.77 0.68
CA ARG A 118 14.00 12.47 1.93
C ARG A 118 13.04 11.71 2.84
N ILE A 119 12.14 10.93 2.28
CA ILE A 119 11.11 10.19 3.03
C ILE A 119 11.64 8.86 3.56
N CYS A 120 12.38 8.11 2.73
CA CYS A 120 12.76 6.75 3.08
C CYS A 120 13.60 6.64 4.37
N PRO A 121 14.63 7.48 4.64
CA PRO A 121 15.41 7.31 5.86
C PRO A 121 14.59 7.43 7.15
N PRO A 122 13.84 8.52 7.42
CA PRO A 122 13.03 8.61 8.64
C PRO A 122 11.89 7.60 8.69
N LEU A 123 11.38 7.15 7.53
CA LEU A 123 10.36 6.11 7.46
C LEU A 123 10.92 4.77 7.96
N ILE A 124 12.11 4.39 7.48
CA ILE A 124 12.79 3.16 7.88
C ILE A 124 13.08 3.16 9.39
N GLU A 125 13.55 4.28 9.94
CA GLU A 125 13.81 4.39 11.39
C GLU A 125 12.55 4.12 12.23
N ILE A 126 11.40 4.68 11.82
CA ILE A 126 10.12 4.44 12.50
C ILE A 126 9.66 2.99 12.33
N GLU A 127 9.80 2.43 11.12
CA GLU A 127 9.42 1.04 10.83
C GLU A 127 10.25 0.05 11.66
N GLU A 128 11.56 0.28 11.77
CA GLU A 128 12.47 -0.53 12.58
C GLU A 128 12.13 -0.46 14.07
N ASP A 129 11.83 0.74 14.60
CA ASP A 129 11.41 0.91 15.99
C ASP A 129 10.07 0.22 16.26
N CYS A 130 9.07 0.42 15.40
CA CYS A 130 7.76 -0.22 15.52
C CYS A 130 7.83 -1.76 15.51
N LEU A 131 8.79 -2.33 14.80
CA LEU A 131 8.96 -3.77 14.67
C LEU A 131 10.10 -4.34 15.56
N ALA A 132 10.72 -3.53 16.42
CA ALA A 132 11.83 -3.92 17.28
C ALA A 132 11.49 -5.07 18.26
N ALA A 133 10.20 -5.27 18.57
CA ALA A 133 9.74 -6.39 19.39
C ALA A 133 9.81 -7.75 18.67
N LEU A 134 10.04 -7.78 17.36
CA LEU A 134 10.10 -8.98 16.53
C LEU A 134 11.53 -9.22 16.05
N SER A 135 11.99 -10.46 16.16
CA SER A 135 13.22 -10.88 15.50
C SER A 135 13.10 -10.81 13.97
N PRO A 136 14.20 -10.74 13.21
CA PRO A 136 14.16 -10.73 11.75
C PRO A 136 13.39 -11.91 11.13
N ALA A 137 13.45 -13.09 11.75
CA ALA A 137 12.69 -14.26 11.29
C ALA A 137 11.19 -14.09 11.50
N GLU A 138 10.78 -13.50 12.63
CA GLU A 138 9.36 -13.22 12.91
C GLU A 138 8.82 -12.10 12.01
N GLN A 139 9.62 -11.06 11.71
CA GLN A 139 9.27 -10.03 10.74
C GLN A 139 9.03 -10.62 9.34
N GLN A 140 9.92 -11.52 8.90
CA GLN A 140 9.76 -12.22 7.63
C GLN A 140 8.53 -13.13 7.62
N GLN A 141 8.25 -13.84 8.72
CA GLN A 141 7.06 -14.66 8.87
C GLN A 141 5.78 -13.82 8.82
N LEU A 142 5.75 -12.69 9.54
CA LEU A 142 4.63 -11.75 9.51
C LEU A 142 4.34 -11.24 8.10
N ALA A 143 5.37 -10.78 7.39
CA ALA A 143 5.24 -10.32 6.01
C ALA A 143 4.68 -11.41 5.09
N GLY A 144 5.16 -12.66 5.22
CA GLY A 144 4.68 -13.80 4.46
C GLY A 144 3.22 -14.17 4.75
N LEU A 145 2.81 -14.10 6.03
CA LEU A 145 1.42 -14.36 6.43
C LEU A 145 0.47 -13.29 5.89
N LEU A 146 0.83 -12.02 6.00
CA LEU A 146 0.06 -10.90 5.45
C LEU A 146 -0.03 -10.97 3.93
N GLY A 147 1.04 -11.34 3.23
CA GLY A 147 1.03 -11.57 1.77
C GLY A 147 0.01 -12.62 1.36
N ARG A 148 -0.06 -13.76 2.05
CA ARG A 148 -1.06 -14.80 1.80
C ARG A 148 -2.51 -14.32 1.98
N VAL A 149 -2.75 -13.46 2.98
CA VAL A 149 -4.05 -12.83 3.20
C VAL A 149 -4.39 -11.86 2.07
N GLN A 150 -3.44 -11.03 1.66
CA GLN A 150 -3.59 -10.09 0.53
C GLN A 150 -3.93 -10.82 -0.77
N ASP A 151 -3.22 -11.89 -1.10
CA ASP A 151 -3.50 -12.74 -2.28
C ASP A 151 -4.92 -13.32 -2.25
N ARG A 152 -5.37 -13.77 -1.08
CA ARG A 152 -6.73 -14.30 -0.94
C ARG A 152 -7.79 -13.23 -1.17
N ILE A 153 -7.56 -12.03 -0.63
CA ILE A 153 -8.46 -10.87 -0.81
C ILE A 153 -8.49 -10.45 -2.30
N ALA A 154 -7.33 -10.39 -2.96
CA ALA A 154 -7.23 -10.03 -4.37
C ALA A 154 -8.01 -10.98 -5.25
N ARG A 155 -7.85 -12.30 -5.07
CA ARG A 155 -8.61 -13.33 -5.80
C ARG A 155 -10.12 -13.21 -5.56
N ARG A 156 -10.55 -12.94 -4.33
CA ARG A 156 -11.97 -12.75 -4.01
C ARG A 156 -12.56 -11.51 -4.68
N ARG A 157 -11.79 -10.42 -4.75
CA ARG A 157 -12.20 -9.19 -5.45
C ARG A 157 -12.31 -9.42 -6.96
N ALA A 158 -11.34 -10.11 -7.57
CA ALA A 158 -11.38 -10.44 -9.00
C ALA A 158 -12.61 -11.28 -9.36
N ALA A 159 -12.94 -12.30 -8.57
CA ALA A 159 -14.13 -13.12 -8.78
C ALA A 159 -15.45 -12.34 -8.69
N ARG A 160 -15.51 -11.29 -7.84
CA ARG A 160 -16.71 -10.43 -7.73
C ARG A 160 -16.86 -9.42 -8.85
N ASN A 161 -15.76 -9.02 -9.49
CA ASN A 161 -15.76 -8.03 -10.56
C ASN A 161 -15.87 -8.67 -11.95
N GLY A 162 -15.77 -10.01 -12.04
CA GLY A 162 -15.92 -10.78 -13.27
C GLY A 162 -17.28 -11.46 -13.44
N SER A 163 -18.21 -11.24 -12.51
CA SER A 163 -19.63 -11.64 -12.56
C SER A 163 -20.51 -10.43 -12.80
#